data_a98b68271d5fa99dd7de2495c9265676
#
_entry.id   a98b68271d5fa99dd7de2495c9265676
#
_cell.length_a   1.000
_cell.length_b   1.000
_cell.length_c   1.000
_cell.angle_alpha   90.00
_cell.angle_beta   90.00
_cell.angle_gamma   90.00
#
_symmetry.space_group_name_H-M   'P 1'
#
loop_
_entity.id
_entity.type
_entity.pdbx_description
1 polymer ?
#
loop_
_entity_poly.entity_id
_entity_poly.type
_entity_poly.pdbx_seq_one_letter_code
_entity_poly.pdbx_strand_id
1 'polypeptide(L)'
;MKEFNTLKTNDDLVDAKIIDSLQTHKREYYLDSISTEPVYNILVKKFSYADCKEREINLGLDLRGGMNVMMQVAVRDVIEALSNNSTDPTFLKALDLSSERLKSRQTGYIKLFYDAFREIDPNAKLAGIFAYEFKDKGISTTSTNEEVYKVLEAETEDAINRSYEILSTRIDRFGVAQPNIQ
;
A
#
# COMPACT_ATOMS: atom_id res chain seq x y z
N MET A 1 -26.19 28.78 21.58
CA MET A 1 -25.29 29.95 21.40
C MET A 1 -24.31 30.18 22.57
N LYS A 2 -24.59 29.77 23.80
CA LYS A 2 -23.67 30.00 24.94
C LYS A 2 -22.45 29.05 25.00
N GLU A 3 -22.51 27.88 24.42
CA GLU A 3 -21.38 26.91 24.40
C GLU A 3 -20.29 27.24 23.37
N PHE A 4 -20.62 28.01 22.34
CA PHE A 4 -19.67 28.34 21.25
C PHE A 4 -18.58 29.34 21.68
N ASN A 5 -18.85 30.19 22.68
CA ASN A 5 -17.91 31.26 23.08
C ASN A 5 -16.78 30.80 24.02
N THR A 6 -16.90 29.59 24.59
CA THR A 6 -15.89 29.05 25.51
C THR A 6 -14.78 28.25 24.85
N LEU A 7 -14.93 27.95 23.56
CA LEU A 7 -13.98 27.12 22.78
C LEU A 7 -13.13 27.93 21.79
N LYS A 8 -13.25 29.25 21.76
CA LYS A 8 -12.42 30.06 20.88
C LYS A 8 -10.97 30.07 21.34
N THR A 9 -10.08 29.62 20.47
CA THR A 9 -8.62 29.76 20.58
C THR A 9 -8.19 31.00 19.80
N ASN A 10 -6.99 31.50 20.03
CA ASN A 10 -6.45 32.64 19.25
C ASN A 10 -5.98 32.29 17.83
N ASP A 11 -6.29 31.09 17.35
CA ASP A 11 -5.89 30.61 16.03
C ASP A 11 -7.15 30.31 15.19
N ASP A 12 -7.41 31.15 14.20
CA ASP A 12 -8.59 31.05 13.32
C ASP A 12 -8.71 29.69 12.61
N LEU A 13 -7.58 29.03 12.31
CA LEU A 13 -7.56 27.71 11.67
C LEU A 13 -7.95 26.61 12.65
N VAL A 14 -7.58 26.72 13.91
CA VAL A 14 -7.95 25.77 14.96
C VAL A 14 -9.44 25.93 15.28
N ASP A 15 -9.91 27.16 15.39
CA ASP A 15 -11.33 27.45 15.63
C ASP A 15 -12.22 26.95 14.48
N ALA A 16 -11.79 27.10 13.23
CA ALA A 16 -12.50 26.57 12.07
C ALA A 16 -12.62 25.04 12.11
N LYS A 17 -11.54 24.32 12.47
CA LYS A 17 -11.54 22.86 12.61
C LYS A 17 -12.42 22.37 13.77
N ILE A 18 -12.41 23.09 14.90
CA ILE A 18 -13.27 22.78 16.05
C ILE A 18 -14.74 22.96 15.67
N ILE A 19 -15.09 24.05 14.97
CA ILE A 19 -16.45 24.32 14.51
C ILE A 19 -16.90 23.22 13.55
N ASP A 20 -16.08 22.85 12.58
CA ASP A 20 -16.39 21.80 11.61
C ASP A 20 -16.59 20.44 12.30
N SER A 21 -15.72 20.07 13.24
CA SER A 21 -15.86 18.83 14.00
C SER A 21 -17.12 18.80 14.87
N LEU A 22 -17.47 19.90 15.49
CA LEU A 22 -18.70 20.03 16.30
C LEU A 22 -19.96 19.96 15.42
N GLN A 23 -19.93 20.59 14.25
CA GLN A 23 -21.04 20.51 13.30
C GLN A 23 -21.21 19.10 12.74
N THR A 24 -20.11 18.43 12.42
CA THR A 24 -20.11 17.04 11.94
C THR A 24 -20.66 16.10 13.01
N HIS A 25 -20.18 16.19 14.25
CA HIS A 25 -20.67 15.37 15.36
C HIS A 25 -22.13 15.60 15.68
N LYS A 26 -22.59 16.86 15.67
CA LYS A 26 -23.99 17.21 15.87
C LYS A 26 -24.88 16.71 14.76
N ARG A 27 -24.39 16.74 13.53
CA ARG A 27 -25.08 16.19 12.36
C ARG A 27 -25.20 14.66 12.45
N GLU A 28 -24.12 13.97 12.80
CA GLU A 28 -24.12 12.52 13.00
C GLU A 28 -25.09 12.10 14.09
N TYR A 29 -25.04 12.75 15.25
CA TYR A 29 -25.98 12.49 16.34
C TYR A 29 -27.44 12.68 15.93
N TYR A 30 -27.73 13.74 15.18
CA TYR A 30 -29.08 13.98 14.68
C TYR A 30 -29.51 12.90 13.68
N LEU A 31 -28.66 12.54 12.73
CA LEU A 31 -28.95 11.50 11.75
C LEU A 31 -29.13 10.13 12.38
N ASP A 32 -28.35 9.83 13.41
CA ASP A 32 -28.49 8.59 14.18
C ASP A 32 -29.82 8.55 14.94
N SER A 33 -30.22 9.67 15.54
CA SER A 33 -31.50 9.79 16.28
C SER A 33 -32.74 9.59 15.39
N ILE A 34 -32.66 9.94 14.10
CA ILE A 34 -33.76 9.75 13.13
C ILE A 34 -33.58 8.53 12.23
N SER A 35 -32.55 7.71 12.49
CA SER A 35 -32.17 6.58 11.62
C SER A 35 -33.29 5.58 11.37
N THR A 36 -34.15 5.36 12.37
CA THR A 36 -35.28 4.44 12.31
C THR A 36 -36.61 5.09 11.85
N GLU A 37 -36.63 6.44 11.77
CA GLU A 37 -37.85 7.12 11.34
C GLU A 37 -38.07 7.05 9.83
N PRO A 38 -39.33 6.95 9.36
CA PRO A 38 -39.62 6.90 7.95
C PRO A 38 -39.42 8.27 7.30
N VAL A 39 -38.35 8.39 6.50
CA VAL A 39 -37.98 9.64 5.80
C VAL A 39 -38.49 9.67 4.35
N TYR A 40 -38.82 8.53 3.78
CA TYR A 40 -39.32 8.43 2.42
C TYR A 40 -40.48 7.42 2.34
N ASN A 41 -41.57 7.83 1.65
CA ASN A 41 -42.77 7.02 1.57
C ASN A 41 -43.21 6.88 0.10
N ILE A 42 -43.18 5.64 -0.38
CA ILE A 42 -43.82 5.27 -1.65
C ILE A 42 -45.12 4.57 -1.28
N LEU A 43 -46.22 4.94 -1.90
CA LEU A 43 -47.58 4.48 -1.65
C LEU A 43 -47.76 3.09 -0.96
N VAL A 44 -46.86 2.17 -1.19
CA VAL A 44 -46.88 0.77 -0.68
C VAL A 44 -45.86 0.49 0.41
N LYS A 45 -44.74 1.28 0.51
CA LYS A 45 -43.64 1.01 1.42
C LYS A 45 -43.03 2.30 1.98
N LYS A 46 -42.81 2.29 3.27
CA LYS A 46 -42.06 3.35 3.97
C LYS A 46 -40.61 2.92 4.13
N PHE A 47 -39.69 3.84 3.88
CA PHE A 47 -38.25 3.63 4.03
C PHE A 47 -37.73 4.51 5.15
N SER A 48 -36.99 3.93 6.07
CA SER A 48 -36.28 4.68 7.09
C SER A 48 -35.04 5.35 6.51
N TYR A 49 -34.43 6.29 7.27
CA TYR A 49 -33.15 6.86 6.87
C TYR A 49 -32.06 5.77 6.70
N ALA A 50 -32.03 4.78 7.63
CA ALA A 50 -31.11 3.67 7.54
C ALA A 50 -31.27 2.84 6.25
N ASP A 51 -32.53 2.51 5.87
CA ASP A 51 -32.82 1.79 4.62
C ASP A 51 -32.35 2.56 3.38
N CYS A 52 -32.54 3.88 3.38
CA CYS A 52 -32.11 4.73 2.28
C CYS A 52 -30.58 4.81 2.21
N LYS A 53 -29.92 4.88 3.36
CA LYS A 53 -28.47 4.94 3.48
C LYS A 53 -27.79 3.63 3.02
N GLU A 54 -28.37 2.49 3.38
CA GLU A 54 -27.88 1.17 2.94
C GLU A 54 -27.97 1.00 1.42
N ARG A 55 -28.96 1.62 0.80
CA ARG A 55 -29.19 1.56 -0.64
C ARG A 55 -28.64 2.78 -1.41
N GLU A 56 -27.91 3.63 -0.70
CA GLU A 56 -27.24 4.77 -1.33
C GLU A 56 -26.28 4.26 -2.40
N ILE A 57 -26.41 4.80 -3.62
CA ILE A 57 -25.45 4.51 -4.69
C ILE A 57 -24.13 5.17 -4.30
N ASN A 58 -23.11 4.38 -4.06
CA ASN A 58 -21.76 4.89 -3.84
C ASN A 58 -21.30 5.58 -5.13
N LEU A 59 -21.21 6.89 -5.08
CA LEU A 59 -20.65 7.67 -6.17
C LEU A 59 -19.16 7.36 -6.28
N GLY A 60 -18.72 7.00 -7.50
CA GLY A 60 -17.31 6.74 -7.77
C GLY A 60 -16.44 7.97 -7.53
N LEU A 61 -15.13 7.76 -7.52
CA LEU A 61 -14.11 8.82 -7.31
C LEU A 61 -14.29 10.00 -8.27
N ASP A 62 -14.78 9.77 -9.48
CA ASP A 62 -15.04 10.80 -10.50
C ASP A 62 -16.12 11.81 -10.10
N LEU A 63 -17.06 11.41 -9.25
CA LEU A 63 -18.19 12.24 -8.84
C LEU A 63 -18.03 12.86 -7.45
N ARG A 64 -17.26 12.22 -6.57
CA ARG A 64 -16.98 12.74 -5.21
C ARG A 64 -15.63 13.44 -5.08
N GLY A 65 -14.86 13.45 -6.14
CA GLY A 65 -13.46 13.80 -6.11
C GLY A 65 -12.61 12.64 -5.57
N GLY A 66 -11.33 12.67 -5.80
CA GLY A 66 -10.44 11.59 -5.41
C GLY A 66 -9.00 12.04 -5.35
N MET A 67 -8.17 11.15 -4.86
CA MET A 67 -6.75 11.30 -4.81
C MET A 67 -6.14 10.24 -5.73
N ASN A 68 -5.26 10.65 -6.64
CA ASN A 68 -4.43 9.72 -7.39
C ASN A 68 -3.13 9.52 -6.62
N VAL A 69 -2.88 8.30 -6.16
CA VAL A 69 -1.67 7.95 -5.41
C VAL A 69 -0.90 6.92 -6.22
N MET A 70 0.33 7.27 -6.56
CA MET A 70 1.28 6.34 -7.16
C MET A 70 2.16 5.76 -6.06
N MET A 71 2.18 4.44 -5.94
CA MET A 71 3.03 3.72 -5.00
C MET A 71 3.93 2.76 -5.78
N GLN A 72 5.15 2.58 -5.30
CA GLN A 72 6.11 1.66 -5.90
C GLN A 72 6.68 0.77 -4.80
N VAL A 73 6.76 -0.54 -5.08
CA VAL A 73 7.49 -1.46 -4.20
C VAL A 73 8.99 -1.24 -4.38
N ALA A 74 9.70 -1.01 -3.28
CA ALA A 74 11.15 -0.92 -3.27
C ALA A 74 11.76 -2.33 -3.41
N VAL A 75 11.98 -2.78 -4.64
CA VAL A 75 12.52 -4.12 -4.93
C VAL A 75 13.89 -4.33 -4.27
N ARG A 76 14.69 -3.26 -4.13
CA ARG A 76 15.94 -3.29 -3.37
C ARG A 76 15.72 -3.83 -1.96
N ASP A 77 14.76 -3.26 -1.23
CA ASP A 77 14.50 -3.60 0.17
C ASP A 77 13.97 -5.05 0.28
N VAL A 78 13.23 -5.50 -0.72
CA VAL A 78 12.77 -6.90 -0.82
C VAL A 78 13.97 -7.84 -0.94
N ILE A 79 14.93 -7.56 -1.84
CA ILE A 79 16.13 -8.39 -2.01
C ILE A 79 17.00 -8.37 -0.75
N GLU A 80 17.13 -7.22 -0.10
CA GLU A 80 17.86 -7.07 1.14
C GLU A 80 17.22 -7.88 2.28
N ALA A 81 15.89 -7.84 2.41
CA ALA A 81 15.16 -8.68 3.37
C ALA A 81 15.30 -10.18 3.07
N LEU A 82 15.20 -10.61 1.80
CA LEU A 82 15.39 -12.00 1.37
C LEU A 82 16.81 -12.50 1.60
N SER A 83 17.80 -11.61 1.69
CA SER A 83 19.18 -11.97 2.06
C SER A 83 19.40 -12.07 3.59
N ASN A 84 18.32 -11.92 4.37
CA ASN A 84 18.39 -11.77 5.83
C ASN A 84 19.28 -10.59 6.27
N ASN A 85 19.16 -9.46 5.53
CA ASN A 85 19.97 -8.25 5.73
C ASN A 85 21.49 -8.55 5.69
N SER A 86 21.92 -9.26 4.68
CA SER A 86 23.32 -9.63 4.48
C SER A 86 24.21 -8.39 4.45
N THR A 87 25.32 -8.48 5.17
CA THR A 87 26.36 -7.44 5.22
C THR A 87 27.52 -7.69 4.26
N ASP A 88 27.37 -8.65 3.33
CA ASP A 88 28.39 -8.94 2.32
C ASP A 88 28.71 -7.69 1.48
N PRO A 89 29.98 -7.28 1.39
CA PRO A 89 30.34 -6.04 0.71
C PRO A 89 30.12 -6.10 -0.80
N THR A 90 30.20 -7.28 -1.45
CA THR A 90 29.93 -7.46 -2.87
C THR A 90 28.43 -7.32 -3.14
N PHE A 91 27.62 -7.91 -2.26
CA PHE A 91 26.16 -7.82 -2.32
C PHE A 91 25.67 -6.38 -2.17
N LEU A 92 26.16 -5.66 -1.14
CA LEU A 92 25.75 -4.26 -0.90
C LEU A 92 26.16 -3.34 -2.06
N LYS A 93 27.37 -3.48 -2.58
CA LYS A 93 27.83 -2.73 -3.76
C LYS A 93 26.98 -3.04 -4.99
N ALA A 94 26.56 -4.30 -5.18
CA ALA A 94 25.70 -4.69 -6.28
C ALA A 94 24.30 -4.06 -6.17
N LEU A 95 23.72 -3.97 -4.97
CA LEU A 95 22.48 -3.26 -4.72
C LEU A 95 22.57 -1.76 -5.04
N ASP A 96 23.65 -1.12 -4.61
CA ASP A 96 23.87 0.31 -4.85
C ASP A 96 24.05 0.60 -6.34
N LEU A 97 24.89 -0.16 -7.04
CA LEU A 97 25.12 -0.03 -8.47
C LEU A 97 23.85 -0.28 -9.30
N SER A 98 23.02 -1.23 -8.87
CA SER A 98 21.74 -1.53 -9.51
C SER A 98 20.74 -0.39 -9.34
N SER A 99 20.72 0.22 -8.15
CA SER A 99 19.86 1.38 -7.86
C SER A 99 20.24 2.61 -8.69
N GLU A 100 21.54 2.80 -8.94
CA GLU A 100 22.03 3.86 -9.85
C GLU A 100 21.63 3.58 -11.30
N ARG A 101 21.81 2.34 -11.75
CA ARG A 101 21.50 1.91 -13.14
C ARG A 101 19.99 1.97 -13.44
N LEU A 102 19.15 1.71 -12.44
CA LEU A 102 17.69 1.80 -12.59
C LEU A 102 17.23 3.19 -13.01
N LYS A 103 17.93 4.25 -12.56
CA LYS A 103 17.59 5.64 -12.93
C LYS A 103 17.75 5.93 -14.43
N SER A 104 18.60 5.17 -15.12
CA SER A 104 18.95 5.39 -16.53
C SER A 104 18.48 4.27 -17.47
N ARG A 105 17.98 3.16 -16.96
CA ARG A 105 17.60 1.98 -17.75
C ARG A 105 16.19 1.53 -17.41
N GLN A 106 15.44 1.13 -18.42
CA GLN A 106 14.10 0.52 -18.30
C GLN A 106 14.16 -1.01 -18.15
N THR A 107 15.14 -1.50 -17.40
CA THR A 107 15.34 -2.94 -17.17
C THR A 107 14.91 -3.27 -15.74
N GLY A 108 14.33 -4.45 -15.52
CA GLY A 108 13.91 -4.89 -14.18
C GLY A 108 15.09 -4.89 -13.20
N TYR A 109 14.82 -4.44 -11.96
CA TYR A 109 15.83 -4.25 -10.91
C TYR A 109 16.63 -5.54 -10.63
N ILE A 110 15.96 -6.69 -10.60
CA ILE A 110 16.59 -7.98 -10.27
C ILE A 110 17.66 -8.35 -11.31
N LYS A 111 17.37 -8.10 -12.59
CA LYS A 111 18.35 -8.33 -13.66
C LYS A 111 19.55 -7.38 -13.54
N LEU A 112 19.29 -6.10 -13.23
CA LEU A 112 20.36 -5.14 -12.99
C LEU A 112 21.24 -5.54 -11.80
N PHE A 113 20.63 -6.06 -10.75
CA PHE A 113 21.32 -6.59 -9.57
C PHE A 113 22.20 -7.80 -9.92
N TYR A 114 21.64 -8.75 -10.66
CA TYR A 114 22.39 -9.93 -11.08
C TYR A 114 23.59 -9.59 -11.95
N ASP A 115 23.39 -8.70 -12.92
CA ASP A 115 24.46 -8.24 -13.81
C ASP A 115 25.54 -7.47 -13.02
N ALA A 116 25.14 -6.59 -12.11
CA ALA A 116 26.05 -5.84 -11.24
C ALA A 116 26.85 -6.75 -10.29
N PHE A 117 26.20 -7.74 -9.70
CA PHE A 117 26.86 -8.69 -8.80
C PHE A 117 27.98 -9.48 -9.54
N ARG A 118 27.69 -9.96 -10.74
CA ARG A 118 28.68 -10.67 -11.57
C ARG A 118 29.79 -9.77 -12.10
N GLU A 119 29.50 -8.50 -12.32
CA GLU A 119 30.50 -7.51 -12.77
C GLU A 119 31.49 -7.15 -11.67
N ILE A 120 31.01 -7.03 -10.41
CA ILE A 120 31.85 -6.69 -9.25
C ILE A 120 32.78 -7.86 -8.91
N ASP A 121 32.27 -9.06 -8.84
CA ASP A 121 33.06 -10.26 -8.59
C ASP A 121 32.47 -11.48 -9.35
N PRO A 122 33.07 -11.88 -10.48
CA PRO A 122 32.65 -13.04 -11.27
C PRO A 122 32.72 -14.38 -10.51
N ASN A 123 33.50 -14.46 -9.43
CA ASN A 123 33.66 -15.68 -8.63
C ASN A 123 32.75 -15.72 -7.40
N ALA A 124 32.10 -14.60 -7.07
CA ALA A 124 31.18 -14.54 -5.94
C ALA A 124 29.94 -15.41 -6.20
N LYS A 125 29.49 -16.08 -5.13
CA LYS A 125 28.33 -16.98 -5.17
C LYS A 125 27.14 -16.38 -4.42
N LEU A 126 26.05 -16.10 -5.13
CA LEU A 126 24.78 -15.72 -4.53
C LEU A 126 24.26 -16.79 -3.56
N ALA A 127 24.56 -18.06 -3.83
CA ALA A 127 24.20 -19.15 -2.95
C ALA A 127 24.74 -18.99 -1.52
N GLY A 128 25.90 -18.38 -1.32
CA GLY A 128 26.42 -18.08 0.02
C GLY A 128 25.55 -17.13 0.81
N ILE A 129 24.80 -16.25 0.14
CA ILE A 129 23.95 -15.24 0.75
C ILE A 129 22.52 -15.78 0.93
N PHE A 130 21.97 -16.45 -0.07
CA PHE A 130 20.56 -16.83 -0.13
C PHE A 130 20.24 -18.29 0.22
N ALA A 131 21.27 -19.18 0.36
CA ALA A 131 21.02 -20.61 0.58
C ALA A 131 20.24 -20.90 1.86
N TYR A 132 20.37 -20.08 2.88
CA TYR A 132 19.63 -20.26 4.14
C TYR A 132 18.14 -20.02 3.95
N GLU A 133 17.79 -18.91 3.31
CA GLU A 133 16.41 -18.49 3.09
C GLU A 133 15.70 -19.35 2.04
N PHE A 134 16.42 -19.73 0.98
CA PHE A 134 15.84 -20.50 -0.13
C PHE A 134 16.08 -22.02 -0.02
N LYS A 135 16.40 -22.51 1.17
CA LYS A 135 16.60 -23.95 1.40
C LYS A 135 15.39 -24.78 0.99
N ASP A 136 14.20 -24.31 1.35
CA ASP A 136 12.94 -25.00 1.02
C ASP A 136 12.60 -24.92 -0.47
N LYS A 137 13.25 -24.03 -1.22
CA LYS A 137 13.15 -23.87 -2.66
C LYS A 137 14.23 -24.67 -3.42
N GLY A 138 14.99 -25.51 -2.71
CA GLY A 138 16.01 -26.36 -3.30
C GLY A 138 17.36 -25.69 -3.53
N ILE A 139 17.57 -24.46 -3.04
CA ILE A 139 18.86 -23.79 -3.11
C ILE A 139 19.76 -24.28 -1.98
N SER A 140 20.99 -24.64 -2.37
CA SER A 140 22.07 -25.04 -1.49
C SER A 140 23.30 -24.18 -1.70
N THR A 141 24.28 -24.26 -0.81
CA THR A 141 25.56 -23.53 -0.95
C THR A 141 26.36 -23.89 -2.21
N THR A 142 26.00 -24.99 -2.87
CA THR A 142 26.61 -25.45 -4.14
C THR A 142 25.84 -24.99 -5.37
N SER A 143 24.65 -24.41 -5.21
CA SER A 143 23.82 -23.93 -6.31
C SER A 143 24.50 -22.84 -7.14
N THR A 144 24.17 -22.80 -8.41
CA THR A 144 24.72 -21.80 -9.34
C THR A 144 24.03 -20.43 -9.13
N ASN A 145 24.71 -19.36 -9.54
CA ASN A 145 24.13 -18.02 -9.48
C ASN A 145 22.86 -17.89 -10.30
N GLU A 146 22.71 -18.66 -11.39
CA GLU A 146 21.53 -18.67 -12.25
C GLU A 146 20.33 -19.36 -11.61
N GLU A 147 20.56 -20.42 -10.85
CA GLU A 147 19.49 -21.06 -10.05
C GLU A 147 18.99 -20.13 -8.95
N VAL A 148 19.91 -19.48 -8.23
CA VAL A 148 19.54 -18.49 -7.20
C VAL A 148 18.81 -17.30 -7.82
N TYR A 149 19.25 -16.81 -8.97
CA TYR A 149 18.59 -15.71 -9.69
C TYR A 149 17.13 -16.03 -10.03
N LYS A 150 16.86 -17.22 -10.56
CA LYS A 150 15.48 -17.63 -10.90
C LYS A 150 14.55 -17.68 -9.67
N VAL A 151 15.07 -18.22 -8.57
CA VAL A 151 14.30 -18.28 -7.32
C VAL A 151 14.10 -16.87 -6.77
N LEU A 152 15.12 -16.03 -6.79
CA LEU A 152 15.05 -14.64 -6.35
C LEU A 152 14.02 -13.83 -7.17
N GLU A 153 13.98 -14.04 -8.48
CA GLU A 153 13.01 -13.41 -9.37
C GLU A 153 11.58 -13.81 -9.00
N ALA A 154 11.32 -15.12 -8.84
CA ALA A 154 10.02 -15.64 -8.44
C ALA A 154 9.58 -15.13 -7.04
N GLU A 155 10.46 -15.17 -6.04
CA GLU A 155 10.14 -14.71 -4.68
C GLU A 155 9.89 -13.20 -4.61
N THR A 156 10.60 -12.43 -5.43
CA THR A 156 10.36 -10.98 -5.52
C THR A 156 9.02 -10.69 -6.17
N GLU A 157 8.66 -11.40 -7.23
CA GLU A 157 7.34 -11.27 -7.87
C GLU A 157 6.21 -11.64 -6.89
N ASP A 158 6.37 -12.73 -6.16
CA ASP A 158 5.42 -13.15 -5.11
C ASP A 158 5.31 -12.10 -3.99
N ALA A 159 6.41 -11.47 -3.59
CA ALA A 159 6.40 -10.40 -2.59
C ALA A 159 5.63 -9.15 -3.09
N ILE A 160 5.80 -8.79 -4.37
CA ILE A 160 5.08 -7.70 -5.02
C ILE A 160 3.57 -8.02 -5.07
N ASN A 161 3.21 -9.23 -5.52
CA ASN A 161 1.81 -9.67 -5.59
C ASN A 161 1.13 -9.67 -4.22
N ARG A 162 1.80 -10.17 -3.18
CA ARG A 162 1.30 -10.11 -1.80
C ARG A 162 1.10 -8.68 -1.31
N SER A 163 2.03 -7.79 -1.65
CA SER A 163 1.89 -6.36 -1.30
C SER A 163 0.68 -5.72 -1.98
N TYR A 164 0.45 -6.05 -3.24
CA TYR A 164 -0.71 -5.62 -4.00
C TYR A 164 -2.02 -6.11 -3.37
N GLU A 165 -2.12 -7.39 -3.01
CA GLU A 165 -3.30 -7.97 -2.36
C GLU A 165 -3.60 -7.32 -1.01
N ILE A 166 -2.54 -7.07 -0.20
CA ILE A 166 -2.69 -6.39 1.09
C ILE A 166 -3.21 -4.97 0.90
N LEU A 167 -2.66 -4.23 -0.06
CA LEU A 167 -3.08 -2.85 -0.36
C LEU A 167 -4.52 -2.83 -0.87
N SER A 168 -4.88 -3.71 -1.82
CA SER A 168 -6.23 -3.85 -2.34
C SER A 168 -7.23 -4.12 -1.21
N THR A 169 -6.93 -5.09 -0.36
CA THR A 169 -7.80 -5.44 0.79
C THR A 169 -7.95 -4.27 1.78
N ARG A 170 -6.89 -3.49 2.00
CA ARG A 170 -6.97 -2.31 2.88
C ARG A 170 -7.80 -1.20 2.26
N ILE A 171 -7.66 -0.94 0.96
CA ILE A 171 -8.43 0.06 0.23
C ILE A 171 -9.92 -0.31 0.22
N ASP A 172 -10.25 -1.58 -0.02
CA ASP A 172 -11.63 -2.09 0.01
C ASP A 172 -12.29 -1.89 1.39
N ARG A 173 -11.54 -2.06 2.47
CA ARG A 173 -12.04 -1.83 3.84
C ARG A 173 -12.45 -0.37 4.11
N PHE A 174 -11.90 0.60 3.38
CA PHE A 174 -12.31 2.00 3.48
C PHE A 174 -13.60 2.29 2.72
N GLY A 175 -14.22 1.29 2.07
CA GLY A 175 -15.47 1.46 1.32
C GLY A 175 -15.33 2.37 0.10
N VAL A 176 -14.13 2.45 -0.45
CA VAL A 176 -13.89 3.20 -1.69
C VAL A 176 -14.55 2.43 -2.83
N ALA A 177 -15.60 3.02 -3.40
CA ALA A 177 -16.28 2.42 -4.54
C ALA A 177 -15.36 2.45 -5.76
N GLN A 178 -15.07 1.26 -6.30
CA GLN A 178 -14.30 1.05 -7.53
C GLN A 178 -12.91 1.71 -7.53
N PRO A 179 -11.98 1.34 -6.62
CA PRO A 179 -10.61 1.78 -6.73
C PRO A 179 -10.01 1.21 -8.02
N ASN A 180 -9.39 2.06 -8.83
CA ASN A 180 -8.60 1.60 -9.97
C ASN A 180 -7.17 1.37 -9.49
N ILE A 181 -6.80 0.12 -9.26
CA ILE A 181 -5.47 -0.29 -8.84
C ILE A 181 -4.82 -0.98 -10.05
N GLN A 182 -3.75 -0.37 -10.57
CA GLN A 182 -3.00 -0.86 -11.75
C GLN A 182 -1.57 -1.22 -11.35
#